data_136bc5dadfb3617414d1298f92e10675
#
_entry.id   136bc5dadfb3617414d1298f92e10675
#
_cell.length_a   1.000
_cell.length_b   1.000
_cell.length_c   1.000
_cell.angle_alpha   90.00
_cell.angle_beta   90.00
_cell.angle_gamma   90.00
#
_symmetry.space_group_name_H-M   'P 1'
#
loop_
_entity.id
_entity.type
_entity.pdbx_description
1 polymer ?
#
loop_
_entity_poly.entity_id
_entity_poly.type
_entity_poly.pdbx_seq_one_letter_code
_entity_poly.pdbx_strand_id
1 'polypeptide(L)'
;MWIKTDPSVMATLGAELRTRYPREYATKPEERKVPAAVARESIVMSHTLLPSVMEPVFAAHAAMMAPDLPLTRAQHEMIATVVSATNDCFY
;
A
#
# COMPACT_ATOMS: atom_id res chain seq x y z
N MET A 1 -14.10 5.25 10.16
CA MET A 1 -14.07 3.99 9.37
C MET A 1 -15.10 3.02 9.92
N TRP A 2 -15.87 2.42 9.07
CA TRP A 2 -16.90 1.43 9.44
C TRP A 2 -16.34 0.01 9.58
N ILE A 3 -15.13 -0.26 9.07
CA ILE A 3 -14.44 -1.54 9.22
C ILE A 3 -13.54 -1.48 10.47
N LYS A 4 -13.64 -2.50 11.32
CA LYS A 4 -12.70 -2.68 12.43
C LYS A 4 -11.31 -3.01 11.89
N THR A 5 -10.28 -2.48 12.54
CA THR A 5 -8.89 -2.76 12.19
C THR A 5 -8.14 -3.24 13.43
N ASP A 6 -7.06 -3.97 13.24
CA ASP A 6 -6.20 -4.45 14.31
C ASP A 6 -4.78 -3.83 14.19
N PRO A 7 -4.49 -2.76 14.93
CA PRO A 7 -3.19 -2.11 14.88
C PRO A 7 -2.02 -3.01 15.34
N SER A 8 -2.28 -4.05 16.14
CA SER A 8 -1.23 -4.95 16.63
C SER A 8 -0.61 -5.77 15.48
N VAL A 9 -1.38 -6.07 14.46
CA VAL A 9 -0.90 -6.76 13.24
C VAL A 9 0.13 -5.91 12.51
N MET A 10 -0.04 -4.59 12.47
CA MET A 10 0.93 -3.70 11.86
C MET A 10 2.26 -3.64 12.63
N ALA A 11 2.23 -3.84 13.94
CA ALA A 11 3.45 -3.90 14.74
C ALA A 11 4.33 -5.10 14.36
N THR A 12 3.71 -6.23 13.99
CA THR A 12 4.42 -7.46 13.63
C THR A 12 4.76 -7.56 12.14
N LEU A 13 3.80 -7.26 11.27
CA LEU A 13 3.96 -7.42 9.82
C LEU A 13 4.41 -6.15 9.09
N GLY A 14 4.27 -4.99 9.71
CA GLY A 14 4.57 -3.71 9.04
C GLY A 14 6.02 -3.57 8.60
N ALA A 15 6.98 -4.15 9.32
CA ALA A 15 8.39 -4.13 8.95
C ALA A 15 8.63 -5.00 7.70
N GLU A 16 8.05 -6.19 7.64
CA GLU A 16 8.15 -7.09 6.48
C GLU A 16 7.52 -6.47 5.23
N LEU A 17 6.34 -5.89 5.37
CA LEU A 17 5.67 -5.22 4.26
C LEU A 17 6.51 -4.06 3.71
N ARG A 18 7.12 -3.26 4.58
CA ARG A 18 8.00 -2.16 4.15
C ARG A 18 9.22 -2.63 3.37
N THR A 19 9.77 -3.80 3.70
CA THR A 19 10.92 -4.34 2.95
C THR A 19 10.55 -4.81 1.54
N ARG A 20 9.26 -5.08 1.29
CA ARG A 20 8.76 -5.53 -0.01
C ARG A 20 8.40 -4.38 -0.95
N TYR A 21 8.26 -3.16 -0.44
CA TYR A 21 8.01 -1.98 -1.28
C TYR A 21 9.31 -1.51 -1.95
N PRO A 22 9.27 -1.18 -3.24
CA PRO A 22 10.42 -0.62 -3.94
C PRO A 22 10.87 0.68 -3.27
N ARG A 23 12.12 0.71 -2.82
CA ARG A 23 12.67 1.90 -2.12
C ARG A 23 12.75 3.12 -3.02
N GLU A 24 12.90 2.91 -4.30
CA GLU A 24 12.99 3.95 -5.32
C GLU A 24 11.71 4.79 -5.42
N TYR A 25 10.58 4.23 -5.02
CA TYR A 25 9.32 4.95 -4.99
C TYR A 25 9.11 5.76 -3.70
N ALA A 26 9.87 5.47 -2.66
CA ALA A 26 9.81 6.19 -1.39
C ALA A 26 10.80 7.35 -1.38
N THR A 27 10.63 8.33 -2.27
CA THR A 27 11.67 9.26 -2.66
C THR A 27 11.90 10.42 -1.71
N LYS A 28 10.89 10.97 -1.08
CA LYS A 28 11.03 12.17 -0.24
C LYS A 28 10.44 11.96 1.15
N PRO A 29 11.09 12.51 2.21
CA PRO A 29 10.57 12.43 3.57
C PRO A 29 9.15 13.00 3.72
N GLU A 30 8.82 14.05 2.95
CA GLU A 30 7.51 14.68 2.94
C GLU A 30 6.41 13.75 2.38
N GLU A 31 6.73 12.97 1.37
CA GLU A 31 5.81 12.00 0.76
C GLU A 31 5.46 10.84 1.71
N ARG A 32 6.28 10.64 2.74
CA ARG A 32 6.08 9.60 3.76
C ARG A 32 5.21 10.06 4.93
N LYS A 33 4.94 11.35 5.02
CA LYS A 33 4.14 11.91 6.12
C LYS A 33 2.66 11.78 5.80
N VAL A 34 2.11 10.64 6.15
CA VAL A 34 0.66 10.42 6.07
C VAL A 34 0.03 10.84 7.40
N PRO A 35 -0.98 11.73 7.39
CA PRO A 35 -1.71 12.06 8.61
C PRO A 35 -2.22 10.80 9.31
N ALA A 36 -2.15 10.76 10.64
CA ALA A 36 -2.55 9.59 11.42
C ALA A 36 -4.00 9.14 11.16
N ALA A 37 -4.90 10.10 10.90
CA ALA A 37 -6.28 9.79 10.53
C ALA A 37 -6.35 9.00 9.21
N VAL A 38 -5.62 9.45 8.19
CA VAL A 38 -5.57 8.79 6.88
C VAL A 38 -4.89 7.41 6.98
N ALA A 39 -3.82 7.32 7.76
CA ALA A 39 -3.12 6.05 7.99
C ALA A 39 -4.04 5.00 8.63
N ARG A 40 -4.90 5.41 9.57
CA ARG A 40 -5.88 4.51 10.20
C ARG A 40 -6.96 4.01 9.25
N GLU A 41 -7.27 4.77 8.23
CA GLU A 41 -8.29 4.47 7.23
C GLU A 41 -7.71 3.86 5.95
N SER A 42 -6.40 3.57 5.96
CA SER A 42 -5.73 3.02 4.79
C SER A 42 -6.20 1.61 4.44
N ILE A 43 -6.09 1.28 3.17
CA ILE A 43 -6.37 -0.08 2.68
C ILE A 43 -5.47 -1.12 3.37
N VAL A 44 -4.26 -0.73 3.78
CA VAL A 44 -3.36 -1.60 4.54
C VAL A 44 -3.99 -1.98 5.87
N MET A 45 -4.53 -1.00 6.60
CA MET A 45 -5.19 -1.25 7.87
C MET A 45 -6.44 -2.11 7.74
N SER A 46 -7.18 -2.00 6.65
CA SER A 46 -8.37 -2.83 6.42
C SER A 46 -8.04 -4.33 6.30
N HIS A 47 -6.84 -4.66 5.86
CA HIS A 47 -6.37 -6.05 5.76
C HIS A 47 -5.87 -6.64 7.07
N THR A 48 -5.76 -5.85 8.15
CA THR A 48 -5.29 -6.35 9.46
C THR A 48 -6.22 -7.39 10.08
N LEU A 49 -7.47 -7.46 9.64
CA LEU A 49 -8.42 -8.50 10.09
C LEU A 49 -8.11 -9.89 9.53
N LEU A 50 -7.33 -9.96 8.46
CA LEU A 50 -6.93 -11.20 7.80
C LEU A 50 -5.41 -11.22 7.59
N PRO A 51 -4.62 -11.36 8.67
CA PRO A 51 -3.17 -11.26 8.61
C PRO A 51 -2.51 -12.25 7.63
N SER A 52 -3.07 -13.44 7.51
CA SER A 52 -2.58 -14.47 6.57
C SER A 52 -2.77 -14.11 5.09
N VAL A 53 -3.72 -13.22 4.80
CA VAL A 53 -3.97 -12.71 3.43
C VAL A 53 -3.17 -11.44 3.17
N MET A 54 -2.91 -10.66 4.21
CA MET A 54 -2.24 -9.37 4.11
C MET A 54 -0.87 -9.47 3.44
N GLU A 55 -0.03 -10.41 3.87
CA GLU A 55 1.31 -10.58 3.32
C GLU A 55 1.31 -10.91 1.81
N PRO A 56 0.62 -11.97 1.34
CA PRO A 56 0.63 -12.31 -0.08
C PRO A 56 -0.01 -11.23 -0.97
N VAL A 57 -1.04 -10.54 -0.50
CA VAL A 57 -1.67 -9.44 -1.25
C VAL A 57 -0.69 -8.28 -1.46
N PHE A 58 -0.02 -7.84 -0.40
CA PHE A 58 0.94 -6.74 -0.52
C PHE A 58 2.25 -7.17 -1.19
N ALA A 59 2.63 -8.43 -1.10
CA ALA A 59 3.74 -8.98 -1.89
C ALA A 59 3.43 -8.94 -3.40
N ALA A 60 2.22 -9.31 -3.80
CA ALA A 60 1.77 -9.21 -5.18
C ALA A 60 1.74 -7.76 -5.66
N HIS A 61 1.22 -6.84 -4.84
CA HIS A 61 1.22 -5.41 -5.15
C HIS A 61 2.65 -4.88 -5.32
N ALA A 62 3.56 -5.21 -4.43
CA ALA A 62 4.96 -4.81 -4.53
C ALA A 62 5.64 -5.34 -5.80
N ALA A 63 5.32 -6.57 -6.21
CA ALA A 63 5.82 -7.15 -7.45
C ALA A 63 5.30 -6.39 -8.68
N MET A 64 4.02 -5.99 -8.68
CA MET A 64 3.44 -5.20 -9.77
C MET A 64 4.03 -3.79 -9.87
N MET A 65 4.49 -3.22 -8.75
CA MET A 65 5.06 -1.87 -8.67
C MET A 65 6.60 -1.89 -8.64
N ALA A 66 7.23 -3.02 -8.93
CA ALA A 66 8.68 -3.15 -8.86
C ALA A 66 9.40 -2.24 -9.88
N PRO A 67 10.50 -1.60 -9.48
CA PRO A 67 11.21 -0.63 -10.33
C PRO A 67 12.01 -1.28 -11.48
N ASP A 68 12.25 -2.58 -11.44
CA ASP A 68 12.93 -3.36 -12.47
C ASP A 68 12.00 -3.85 -13.59
N LEU A 69 10.73 -3.54 -13.53
CA LEU A 69 9.79 -3.78 -14.62
C LEU A 69 10.01 -2.81 -15.78
N PRO A 70 9.59 -3.18 -17.01
CA PRO A 70 9.79 -2.35 -18.19
C PRO A 70 8.85 -1.11 -18.24
N LEU A 71 8.31 -0.71 -17.12
CA LEU A 71 7.43 0.45 -16.96
C LEU A 71 8.11 1.48 -16.05
N THR A 72 7.96 2.75 -16.41
CA THR A 72 8.39 3.84 -15.53
C THR A 72 7.43 3.99 -14.34
N ARG A 73 7.88 4.63 -13.26
CA ARG A 73 7.00 4.97 -12.14
C ARG A 73 5.75 5.74 -12.60
N ALA A 74 5.92 6.71 -13.50
CA ALA A 74 4.79 7.47 -14.02
C ALA A 74 3.76 6.57 -14.72
N GLN A 75 4.20 5.58 -15.48
CA GLN A 75 3.30 4.62 -16.13
C GLN A 75 2.58 3.73 -15.10
N HIS A 76 3.27 3.25 -14.06
CA HIS A 76 2.64 2.51 -12.97
C HIS A 76 1.55 3.35 -12.29
N GLU A 77 1.84 4.62 -11.98
CA GLU A 77 0.89 5.52 -11.32
C GLU A 77 -0.32 5.84 -12.22
N MET A 78 -0.10 5.99 -13.53
CA MET A 78 -1.18 6.19 -14.50
C MET A 78 -2.13 4.98 -14.54
N ILE A 79 -1.58 3.76 -14.57
CA ILE A 79 -2.37 2.53 -14.54
C ILE A 79 -3.17 2.45 -13.24
N ALA A 80 -2.53 2.66 -12.10
CA ALA A 80 -3.19 2.65 -10.80
C ALA A 80 -4.31 3.70 -10.71
N THR A 81 -4.08 4.89 -11.24
CA THR A 81 -5.08 5.97 -11.28
C THR A 81 -6.29 5.60 -12.12
N VAL A 82 -6.08 5.04 -13.31
CA VAL A 82 -7.18 4.60 -14.19
C VAL A 82 -8.00 3.48 -13.54
N VAL A 83 -7.33 2.51 -12.92
CA VAL A 83 -8.01 1.41 -12.20
C VAL A 83 -8.83 1.96 -11.04
N SER A 84 -8.27 2.86 -10.24
CA SER A 84 -8.97 3.48 -9.12
C SER A 84 -10.17 4.31 -9.58
N ALA A 85 -10.01 5.11 -10.63
CA ALA A 85 -11.10 5.92 -11.19
C ALA A 85 -12.22 5.05 -11.76
N THR A 86 -11.87 3.96 -12.45
CA THR A 86 -12.86 3.01 -13.01
C THR A 86 -13.64 2.28 -11.94
N ASN A 87 -13.01 2.02 -10.80
CA ASN A 87 -13.62 1.35 -9.65
C ASN A 87 -14.31 2.31 -8.67
N ASP A 88 -14.42 3.59 -9.01
CA ASP A 88 -14.96 4.63 -8.11
C ASP A 88 -14.28 4.61 -6.73
N CYS A 89 -12.97 4.36 -6.68
CA CYS A 89 -12.23 4.38 -5.42
C CYS A 89 -12.19 5.78 -4.85
N PHE A 90 -12.55 5.91 -3.58
CA PHE A 90 -12.57 7.18 -2.86
C PHE A 90 -11.16 7.75 -2.62
N TYR A 91 -10.16 6.87 -2.53
CA TYR A 91 -8.77 7.25 -2.27
C TYR A 91 -8.01 7.61 -3.55
#